data_03ec06fc94f7b8ee4bb045d2e79f9c60
#
_entry.id   03ec06fc94f7b8ee4bb045d2e79f9c60
#
_cell.length_a   1.000
_cell.length_b   1.000
_cell.length_c   1.000
_cell.angle_alpha   90.00
_cell.angle_beta   90.00
_cell.angle_gamma   90.00
#
_symmetry.space_group_name_H-M   'P 1'
#
loop_
_entity.id
_entity.type
_entity.pdbx_description
1 polymer ?
#
loop_
_entity_poly.entity_id
_entity_poly.type
_entity_poly.pdbx_seq_one_letter_code
_entity_poly.pdbx_strand_id
1 'polypeptide(L)'
;SDDFDNSACLGKDPIFVIEADEYDSAFFDKRSKFIHYSPTNLIINNIEFDHADIFNDIEDIKKQFHHLIKIIKSSGNIIYFDDDSVTKEVIEKGIWCNKIGINSNGVKADFESKELIIDDEIFQLNELPLIGEHNFKNYVCSIVAAKLVGISETESINSLKKFKGVKRRMDFIKEISGIKIYDDFAHHPTAIK
;
A
#
# COMPACT_ATOMS: atom_id res chain seq x y z
N SER A 1 11.30 10.16 -0.84
CA SER A 1 10.82 11.05 0.22
C SER A 1 11.96 11.93 0.70
N ASP A 2 11.64 13.15 1.14
CA ASP A 2 12.61 14.05 1.79
C ASP A 2 12.93 13.62 3.23
N ASP A 3 12.24 12.61 3.73
CA ASP A 3 12.51 12.00 5.03
C ASP A 3 13.67 10.99 5.00
N PHE A 4 14.11 10.58 3.79
CA PHE A 4 15.20 9.61 3.60
C PHE A 4 16.19 10.09 2.54
N ASP A 5 17.47 10.05 2.86
CA ASP A 5 18.55 10.49 1.96
C ASP A 5 18.79 9.50 0.80
N ASN A 6 18.40 8.24 0.98
CA ASN A 6 18.63 7.15 0.02
C ASN A 6 17.36 6.38 -0.27
N SER A 7 17.31 5.72 -1.44
CA SER A 7 16.21 4.84 -1.85
C SER A 7 16.17 3.51 -1.06
N ALA A 8 17.24 3.17 -0.36
CA ALA A 8 17.31 2.00 0.51
C ALA A 8 18.07 2.37 1.80
N CYS A 9 17.54 1.92 2.92
CA CYS A 9 18.13 2.13 4.25
C CYS A 9 17.98 0.84 5.07
N LEU A 10 19.08 0.34 5.60
CA LEU A 10 19.06 -0.75 6.58
C LEU A 10 18.92 -0.15 7.97
N GLY A 11 17.82 -0.44 8.65
CA GLY A 11 17.63 -0.14 10.07
C GLY A 11 18.44 -1.06 10.97
N LYS A 12 18.36 -0.82 12.29
CA LYS A 12 18.96 -1.68 13.32
C LYS A 12 17.97 -2.71 13.87
N ASP A 13 16.69 -2.52 13.60
CA ASP A 13 15.60 -3.38 14.05
C ASP A 13 15.39 -4.56 13.10
N PRO A 14 14.76 -5.65 13.56
CA PRO A 14 14.52 -6.84 12.75
C PRO A 14 13.43 -6.64 11.69
N ILE A 15 12.88 -5.44 11.56
CA ILE A 15 11.80 -5.12 10.60
C ILE A 15 12.42 -4.47 9.36
N PHE A 16 12.09 -5.01 8.21
CA PHE A 16 12.44 -4.45 6.91
C PHE A 16 11.18 -4.21 6.09
N VAL A 17 10.99 -2.98 5.62
CA VAL A 17 9.86 -2.59 4.75
C VAL A 17 10.38 -2.49 3.33
N ILE A 18 9.71 -3.16 2.39
CA ILE A 18 10.08 -3.17 0.99
C ILE A 18 8.86 -2.88 0.12
N GLU A 19 9.04 -2.06 -0.92
CA GLU A 19 8.07 -1.90 -1.98
C GLU A 19 8.03 -3.18 -2.84
N ALA A 20 6.85 -3.73 -3.03
CA ALA A 20 6.63 -4.91 -3.86
C ALA A 20 6.27 -4.47 -5.28
N ASP A 21 6.95 -5.08 -6.26
CA ASP A 21 6.83 -4.76 -7.69
C ASP A 21 6.49 -6.06 -8.44
N GLU A 22 5.46 -6.02 -9.28
CA GLU A 22 4.99 -7.13 -10.11
C GLU A 22 5.82 -7.38 -11.35
N TYR A 23 6.77 -6.52 -11.69
CA TYR A 23 7.68 -6.72 -12.81
C TYR A 23 8.51 -8.00 -12.72
N ASP A 24 8.93 -8.51 -13.86
CA ASP A 24 9.88 -9.63 -14.00
C ASP A 24 11.10 -9.47 -13.10
N SER A 25 11.55 -10.56 -12.49
CA SER A 25 12.77 -10.56 -11.67
C SER A 25 14.02 -10.36 -12.50
N ALA A 26 14.11 -11.03 -13.66
CA ALA A 26 15.25 -10.98 -14.57
C ALA A 26 14.86 -11.50 -15.96
N PHE A 27 15.73 -11.32 -16.93
CA PHE A 27 15.54 -11.84 -18.30
C PHE A 27 15.23 -13.35 -18.34
N PHE A 28 15.82 -14.12 -17.46
CA PHE A 28 15.65 -15.58 -17.35
C PHE A 28 14.64 -16.00 -16.28
N ASP A 29 14.14 -15.08 -15.46
CA ASP A 29 13.10 -15.34 -14.46
C ASP A 29 11.92 -14.37 -14.68
N LYS A 30 10.89 -14.87 -15.33
CA LYS A 30 9.69 -14.13 -15.71
C LYS A 30 8.63 -14.06 -14.58
N ARG A 31 8.99 -14.52 -13.38
CA ARG A 31 8.14 -14.35 -12.21
C ARG A 31 8.30 -12.94 -11.64
N SER A 32 7.22 -12.40 -11.09
CA SER A 32 7.24 -11.10 -10.43
C SER A 32 8.27 -11.05 -9.29
N LYS A 33 8.96 -9.93 -9.14
CA LYS A 33 10.03 -9.73 -8.14
C LYS A 33 9.57 -10.04 -6.72
N PHE A 34 8.36 -9.69 -6.37
CA PHE A 34 7.83 -9.84 -5.02
C PHE A 34 7.75 -11.31 -4.56
N ILE A 35 7.74 -12.30 -5.47
CA ILE A 35 7.76 -13.72 -5.12
C ILE A 35 9.02 -14.11 -4.34
N HIS A 36 10.12 -13.38 -4.55
CA HIS A 36 11.39 -13.63 -3.87
C HIS A 36 11.47 -13.03 -2.46
N TYR A 37 10.53 -12.16 -2.07
CA TYR A 37 10.63 -11.40 -0.81
C TYR A 37 10.14 -12.18 0.41
N SER A 38 9.27 -13.19 0.23
CA SER A 38 8.70 -14.01 1.32
C SER A 38 8.21 -13.16 2.51
N PRO A 39 7.27 -12.25 2.32
CA PRO A 39 6.88 -11.30 3.35
C PRO A 39 6.22 -12.00 4.54
N THR A 40 6.41 -11.45 5.75
CA THR A 40 5.65 -11.82 6.94
C THR A 40 4.32 -11.08 6.98
N ASN A 41 4.33 -9.80 6.64
CA ASN A 41 3.15 -8.97 6.52
C ASN A 41 3.11 -8.39 5.11
N LEU A 42 1.99 -8.55 4.41
CA LEU A 42 1.77 -8.05 3.06
C LEU A 42 0.63 -7.05 3.07
N ILE A 43 0.84 -5.90 2.43
CA ILE A 43 -0.24 -4.96 2.09
C ILE A 43 -0.54 -5.13 0.61
N ILE A 44 -1.82 -5.32 0.27
CA ILE A 44 -2.34 -5.22 -1.09
C ILE A 44 -3.32 -4.05 -1.11
N ASN A 45 -2.91 -2.93 -1.70
CA ASN A 45 -3.76 -1.73 -1.76
C ASN A 45 -4.89 -1.89 -2.77
N ASN A 46 -4.53 -2.27 -3.99
CA ASN A 46 -5.45 -2.57 -5.10
C ASN A 46 -4.71 -3.40 -6.14
N ILE A 47 -5.46 -4.06 -7.01
CA ILE A 47 -4.93 -4.80 -8.16
C ILE A 47 -5.63 -4.27 -9.40
N GLU A 48 -4.87 -3.65 -10.29
CA GLU A 48 -5.36 -3.14 -11.58
C GLU A 48 -4.49 -3.70 -12.72
N PHE A 49 -5.03 -3.66 -13.95
CA PHE A 49 -4.25 -4.03 -15.11
C PHE A 49 -3.25 -2.94 -15.45
N ASP A 50 -1.97 -3.27 -15.37
CA ASP A 50 -0.85 -2.44 -15.77
C ASP A 50 0.22 -3.32 -16.43
N HIS A 51 1.30 -2.70 -16.91
CA HIS A 51 2.45 -3.41 -17.52
C HIS A 51 2.07 -4.33 -18.68
N ALA A 52 1.35 -3.77 -19.66
CA ALA A 52 0.92 -4.49 -20.88
C ALA A 52 2.07 -5.01 -21.76
N ASP A 53 3.31 -4.66 -21.45
CA ASP A 53 4.54 -5.19 -22.04
C ASP A 53 4.90 -6.60 -21.53
N ILE A 54 4.39 -7.00 -20.36
CA ILE A 54 4.67 -8.31 -19.73
C ILE A 54 3.43 -9.11 -19.38
N PHE A 55 2.26 -8.48 -19.23
CA PHE A 55 0.99 -9.15 -18.93
C PHE A 55 0.00 -8.97 -20.06
N ASN A 56 -0.72 -10.04 -20.41
CA ASN A 56 -1.74 -9.99 -21.47
C ASN A 56 -3.05 -9.39 -20.97
N ASP A 57 -3.41 -9.68 -19.74
CA ASP A 57 -4.67 -9.27 -19.11
C ASP A 57 -4.57 -9.25 -17.58
N ILE A 58 -5.65 -8.85 -16.94
CA ILE A 58 -5.76 -8.78 -15.47
C ILE A 58 -5.63 -10.17 -14.81
N GLU A 59 -5.97 -11.26 -15.52
CA GLU A 59 -5.87 -12.61 -14.94
C GLU A 59 -4.42 -13.06 -14.79
N ASP A 60 -3.52 -12.61 -15.69
CA ASP A 60 -2.09 -12.84 -15.53
C ASP A 60 -1.56 -12.16 -14.27
N ILE A 61 -1.99 -10.91 -13.99
CA ILE A 61 -1.63 -10.17 -12.77
C ILE A 61 -2.21 -10.87 -11.53
N LYS A 62 -3.50 -11.20 -11.52
CA LYS A 62 -4.14 -11.94 -10.42
C LYS A 62 -3.41 -13.23 -10.09
N LYS A 63 -2.89 -13.94 -11.09
CA LYS A 63 -2.10 -15.15 -10.92
C LYS A 63 -0.78 -14.88 -10.18
N GLN A 64 -0.08 -13.80 -10.53
CA GLN A 64 1.16 -13.42 -9.83
C GLN A 64 0.88 -13.06 -8.36
N PHE A 65 -0.16 -12.27 -8.08
CA PHE A 65 -0.56 -11.97 -6.71
C PHE A 65 -0.98 -13.22 -5.93
N HIS A 66 -1.66 -14.17 -6.57
CA HIS A 66 -1.98 -15.44 -5.93
C HIS A 66 -0.72 -16.27 -5.62
N HIS A 67 0.32 -16.23 -6.48
CA HIS A 67 1.62 -16.84 -6.17
C HIS A 67 2.29 -16.17 -4.98
N LEU A 68 2.24 -14.82 -4.87
CA LEU A 68 2.74 -14.09 -3.72
C LEU A 68 2.03 -14.49 -2.42
N ILE A 69 0.69 -14.57 -2.45
CA ILE A 69 -0.10 -14.99 -1.28
C ILE A 69 0.30 -16.38 -0.79
N LYS A 70 0.56 -17.32 -1.70
CA LYS A 70 0.93 -18.69 -1.36
C LYS A 70 2.24 -18.84 -0.60
N ILE A 71 3.16 -17.92 -0.75
CA ILE A 71 4.47 -17.97 -0.08
C ILE A 71 4.47 -17.35 1.31
N ILE A 72 3.38 -16.69 1.71
CA ILE A 72 3.24 -16.13 3.05
C ILE A 72 3.05 -17.28 4.04
N LYS A 73 3.81 -17.25 5.13
CA LYS A 73 3.70 -18.26 6.20
C LYS A 73 2.31 -18.21 6.86
N SER A 74 1.86 -19.32 7.41
CA SER A 74 0.56 -19.41 8.10
C SER A 74 0.42 -18.45 9.29
N SER A 75 1.54 -18.05 9.91
CA SER A 75 1.62 -17.02 10.95
C SER A 75 1.69 -15.59 10.41
N GLY A 76 1.78 -15.42 9.11
CA GLY A 76 1.86 -14.10 8.47
C GLY A 76 0.48 -13.47 8.29
N ASN A 77 0.47 -12.23 7.77
CA ASN A 77 -0.75 -11.45 7.63
C ASN A 77 -0.85 -10.83 6.23
N ILE A 78 -2.08 -10.71 5.73
CA ILE A 78 -2.41 -9.90 4.55
C ILE A 78 -3.38 -8.81 4.98
N ILE A 79 -3.05 -7.57 4.64
CA ILE A 79 -3.87 -6.38 4.82
C ILE A 79 -4.40 -5.97 3.46
N TYR A 80 -5.69 -5.78 3.32
CA TYR A 80 -6.34 -5.39 2.08
C TYR A 80 -7.66 -4.66 2.35
N PHE A 81 -8.15 -3.91 1.35
CA PHE A 81 -9.48 -3.32 1.40
C PHE A 81 -10.52 -4.32 0.88
N ASP A 82 -11.54 -4.62 1.67
CA ASP A 82 -12.58 -5.62 1.34
C ASP A 82 -13.57 -5.11 0.26
N ASP A 83 -13.52 -3.84 -0.07
CA ASP A 83 -14.29 -3.20 -1.15
C ASP A 83 -13.59 -3.27 -2.52
N ASP A 84 -12.31 -3.65 -2.59
CA ASP A 84 -11.61 -3.92 -3.85
C ASP A 84 -11.95 -5.31 -4.38
N SER A 85 -12.78 -5.36 -5.43
CA SER A 85 -13.31 -6.62 -5.97
C SER A 85 -12.22 -7.52 -6.55
N VAL A 86 -11.19 -6.95 -7.19
CA VAL A 86 -10.11 -7.72 -7.83
C VAL A 86 -9.22 -8.37 -6.80
N THR A 87 -8.83 -7.60 -5.77
CA THR A 87 -8.08 -8.15 -4.62
C THR A 87 -8.88 -9.24 -3.92
N LYS A 88 -10.17 -9.02 -3.71
CA LYS A 88 -11.06 -10.00 -3.09
C LYS A 88 -11.11 -11.32 -3.87
N GLU A 89 -11.25 -11.27 -5.19
CA GLU A 89 -11.20 -12.47 -6.03
C GLU A 89 -9.89 -13.25 -5.85
N VAL A 90 -8.74 -12.56 -5.75
CA VAL A 90 -7.45 -13.21 -5.52
C VAL A 90 -7.39 -13.87 -4.14
N ILE A 91 -7.89 -13.20 -3.11
CA ILE A 91 -7.97 -13.72 -1.74
C ILE A 91 -8.89 -14.94 -1.65
N GLU A 92 -10.03 -14.92 -2.35
CA GLU A 92 -11.02 -16.02 -2.34
C GLU A 92 -10.53 -17.28 -3.08
N LYS A 93 -9.55 -17.17 -3.97
CA LYS A 93 -8.90 -18.34 -4.58
C LYS A 93 -8.18 -19.25 -3.58
N GLY A 94 -7.92 -18.76 -2.38
CA GLY A 94 -7.33 -19.49 -1.26
C GLY A 94 -6.19 -18.77 -0.59
N ILE A 95 -6.23 -18.73 0.72
CA ILE A 95 -5.27 -18.08 1.60
C ILE A 95 -5.02 -18.95 2.83
N TRP A 96 -3.78 -19.03 3.29
CA TRP A 96 -3.33 -19.90 4.39
C TRP A 96 -2.77 -19.11 5.58
N CYS A 97 -2.77 -17.78 5.51
CA CYS A 97 -2.32 -16.88 6.56
C CYS A 97 -3.49 -16.06 7.12
N ASN A 98 -3.24 -15.17 8.06
CA ASN A 98 -4.26 -14.31 8.64
C ASN A 98 -4.72 -13.24 7.63
N LYS A 99 -6.01 -12.94 7.62
CA LYS A 99 -6.65 -11.90 6.81
C LYS A 99 -7.03 -10.71 7.67
N ILE A 100 -6.64 -9.53 7.24
CA ILE A 100 -7.07 -8.26 7.82
C ILE A 100 -7.73 -7.46 6.70
N GLY A 101 -9.04 -7.68 6.54
CA GLY A 101 -9.86 -6.93 5.59
C GLY A 101 -10.28 -5.60 6.22
N ILE A 102 -9.82 -4.50 5.67
CA ILE A 102 -10.30 -3.17 6.04
C ILE A 102 -11.73 -3.05 5.50
N ASN A 103 -12.63 -2.52 6.33
CA ASN A 103 -14.08 -2.47 6.13
C ASN A 103 -14.80 -3.82 6.28
N SER A 104 -14.13 -4.85 6.85
CA SER A 104 -14.78 -6.11 7.20
C SER A 104 -14.59 -6.48 8.68
N ASN A 105 -13.48 -7.02 9.09
CA ASN A 105 -13.31 -7.68 10.38
C ASN A 105 -12.57 -6.82 11.41
N GLY A 106 -13.30 -5.99 12.18
CA GLY A 106 -12.70 -5.25 13.31
C GLY A 106 -11.93 -3.99 12.94
N VAL A 107 -11.60 -3.79 11.66
CA VAL A 107 -10.98 -2.57 11.14
C VAL A 107 -11.95 -1.91 10.17
N LYS A 108 -12.30 -0.65 10.44
CA LYS A 108 -13.16 0.15 9.54
C LYS A 108 -12.48 1.47 9.24
N ALA A 109 -12.59 1.92 8.01
CA ALA A 109 -12.02 3.18 7.56
C ALA A 109 -13.05 3.93 6.72
N ASP A 110 -13.34 5.16 7.08
CA ASP A 110 -14.27 6.04 6.38
C ASP A 110 -13.51 7.26 5.85
N PHE A 111 -13.46 7.39 4.54
CA PHE A 111 -12.77 8.50 3.88
C PHE A 111 -13.48 9.85 4.09
N GLU A 112 -14.80 9.88 4.15
CA GLU A 112 -15.56 11.14 4.28
C GLU A 112 -15.37 11.74 5.67
N SER A 113 -15.52 10.94 6.72
CA SER A 113 -15.29 11.38 8.10
C SER A 113 -13.82 11.42 8.50
N LYS A 114 -12.90 10.86 7.68
CA LYS A 114 -11.47 10.65 7.98
C LYS A 114 -11.24 9.85 9.25
N GLU A 115 -12.07 8.86 9.50
CA GLU A 115 -12.02 8.01 10.67
C GLU A 115 -11.44 6.64 10.36
N LEU A 116 -10.60 6.18 11.27
CA LEU A 116 -10.12 4.80 11.33
C LEU A 116 -10.58 4.20 12.66
N ILE A 117 -11.27 3.07 12.60
CA ILE A 117 -11.73 2.33 13.79
C ILE A 117 -10.99 1.01 13.84
N ILE A 118 -10.29 0.76 14.95
CA ILE A 118 -9.57 -0.49 15.22
C ILE A 118 -9.91 -0.91 16.65
N ASP A 119 -10.38 -2.15 16.83
CA ASP A 119 -10.74 -2.71 18.14
C ASP A 119 -11.70 -1.80 18.93
N ASP A 120 -12.69 -1.23 18.24
CA ASP A 120 -13.69 -0.27 18.74
C ASP A 120 -13.15 1.11 19.17
N GLU A 121 -11.86 1.38 19.00
CA GLU A 121 -11.27 2.70 19.19
C GLU A 121 -11.31 3.51 17.89
N ILE A 122 -11.64 4.82 18.02
CA ILE A 122 -11.77 5.74 16.89
C ILE A 122 -10.55 6.66 16.81
N PHE A 123 -9.89 6.68 15.65
CA PHE A 123 -8.75 7.53 15.36
C PHE A 123 -9.08 8.50 14.23
N GLN A 124 -8.81 9.80 14.45
CA GLN A 124 -9.02 10.86 13.46
C GLN A 124 -7.77 11.04 12.61
N LEU A 125 -7.94 10.99 11.27
CA LEU A 125 -6.86 11.11 10.28
C LEU A 125 -6.92 12.42 9.47
N ASN A 126 -7.75 13.38 9.87
CA ASN A 126 -7.99 14.64 9.18
C ASN A 126 -6.76 15.60 9.15
N GLU A 127 -5.79 15.40 10.05
CA GLU A 127 -4.57 16.23 10.14
C GLU A 127 -3.37 15.64 9.36
N LEU A 128 -3.58 14.54 8.62
CA LEU A 128 -2.50 13.94 7.86
C LEU A 128 -2.19 14.73 6.58
N PRO A 129 -0.90 14.84 6.19
CA PRO A 129 -0.46 15.85 5.21
C PRO A 129 -0.88 15.57 3.77
N LEU A 130 -1.00 14.30 3.38
CA LEU A 130 -1.35 13.94 2.00
C LEU A 130 -2.87 13.82 1.85
N ILE A 131 -3.42 14.46 0.83
CA ILE A 131 -4.84 14.50 0.53
C ILE A 131 -5.23 13.40 -0.49
N GLY A 132 -6.53 13.15 -0.60
CA GLY A 132 -7.09 12.18 -1.54
C GLY A 132 -7.36 10.81 -0.91
N GLU A 133 -8.34 10.10 -1.48
CA GLU A 133 -8.79 8.81 -0.97
C GLU A 133 -7.68 7.75 -1.02
N HIS A 134 -6.89 7.74 -2.09
CA HIS A 134 -5.77 6.82 -2.24
C HIS A 134 -4.72 7.00 -1.12
N ASN A 135 -4.41 8.25 -0.73
CA ASN A 135 -3.48 8.51 0.37
C ASN A 135 -4.10 8.15 1.73
N PHE A 136 -5.39 8.38 1.91
CA PHE A 136 -6.10 7.92 3.10
C PHE A 136 -6.01 6.39 3.23
N LYS A 137 -6.25 5.63 2.15
CA LYS A 137 -6.08 4.18 2.12
C LYS A 137 -4.64 3.76 2.45
N ASN A 138 -3.64 4.47 1.92
CA ASN A 138 -2.22 4.23 2.24
C ASN A 138 -1.93 4.46 3.73
N TYR A 139 -2.47 5.52 4.34
CA TYR A 139 -2.34 5.77 5.78
C TYR A 139 -2.95 4.65 6.61
N VAL A 140 -4.17 4.25 6.30
CA VAL A 140 -4.87 3.16 7.00
C VAL A 140 -4.05 1.87 6.95
N CYS A 141 -3.60 1.45 5.76
CA CYS A 141 -2.75 0.26 5.61
C CYS A 141 -1.45 0.37 6.40
N SER A 142 -0.82 1.55 6.41
CA SER A 142 0.44 1.78 7.13
C SER A 142 0.24 1.68 8.65
N ILE A 143 -0.84 2.24 9.19
CA ILE A 143 -1.17 2.17 10.63
C ILE A 143 -1.45 0.72 11.03
N VAL A 144 -2.27 0.00 10.25
CA VAL A 144 -2.59 -1.41 10.51
C VAL A 144 -1.33 -2.29 10.45
N ALA A 145 -0.45 -2.06 9.47
CA ALA A 145 0.81 -2.80 9.36
C ALA A 145 1.76 -2.49 10.53
N ALA A 146 1.85 -1.23 10.96
CA ALA A 146 2.66 -0.82 12.10
C ALA A 146 2.19 -1.48 13.41
N LYS A 147 0.86 -1.58 13.62
CA LYS A 147 0.27 -2.32 14.75
C LYS A 147 0.73 -3.78 14.81
N LEU A 148 0.81 -4.46 13.66
CA LEU A 148 1.26 -5.87 13.59
C LEU A 148 2.72 -6.07 14.03
N VAL A 149 3.51 -5.02 14.05
CA VAL A 149 4.91 -5.04 14.51
C VAL A 149 5.10 -4.33 15.86
N GLY A 150 4.00 -4.05 16.58
CA GLY A 150 4.03 -3.55 17.95
C GLY A 150 4.10 -2.03 18.09
N ILE A 151 3.87 -1.27 17.02
CA ILE A 151 3.77 0.20 17.06
C ILE A 151 2.30 0.58 17.25
N SER A 152 2.00 1.41 18.25
CA SER A 152 0.63 1.84 18.50
C SER A 152 0.08 2.73 17.39
N GLU A 153 -1.24 2.75 17.25
CA GLU A 153 -1.96 3.59 16.28
C GLU A 153 -1.66 5.08 16.52
N THR A 154 -1.66 5.51 17.76
CA THR A 154 -1.34 6.90 18.14
C THR A 154 0.09 7.28 17.75
N GLU A 155 1.07 6.40 17.95
CA GLU A 155 2.47 6.64 17.56
C GLU A 155 2.61 6.69 16.05
N SER A 156 1.95 5.78 15.35
CA SER A 156 1.88 5.74 13.88
C SER A 156 1.30 7.04 13.31
N ILE A 157 0.15 7.50 13.83
CA ILE A 157 -0.49 8.76 13.42
C ILE A 157 0.41 9.97 13.68
N ASN A 158 1.04 10.03 14.85
CA ASN A 158 1.97 11.12 15.19
C ASN A 158 3.21 11.15 14.29
N SER A 159 3.66 10.00 13.81
CA SER A 159 4.75 9.89 12.85
C SER A 159 4.29 10.33 11.45
N LEU A 160 3.11 9.89 11.02
CA LEU A 160 2.53 10.25 9.72
C LEU A 160 2.22 11.76 9.60
N LYS A 161 1.86 12.44 10.70
CA LYS A 161 1.69 13.91 10.71
C LYS A 161 2.98 14.67 10.32
N LYS A 162 4.13 14.06 10.51
CA LYS A 162 5.44 14.65 10.18
C LYS A 162 5.94 14.22 8.79
N PHE A 163 5.25 13.31 8.13
CA PHE A 163 5.65 12.77 6.85
C PHE A 163 5.60 13.84 5.75
N LYS A 164 6.72 14.03 5.04
CA LYS A 164 6.87 15.07 4.02
C LYS A 164 6.39 14.65 2.63
N GLY A 165 5.84 13.45 2.52
CA GLY A 165 5.36 12.93 1.26
C GLY A 165 6.40 12.18 0.43
N VAL A 166 6.02 11.83 -0.77
CA VAL A 166 6.86 11.15 -1.77
C VAL A 166 7.07 12.11 -2.93
N LYS A 167 8.32 12.26 -3.36
CA LYS A 167 8.69 13.13 -4.50
C LYS A 167 7.85 12.79 -5.74
N ARG A 168 7.52 13.82 -6.51
CA ARG A 168 6.72 13.70 -7.73
C ARG A 168 5.34 13.08 -7.48
N ARG A 169 4.71 13.44 -6.35
CA ARG A 169 3.32 13.14 -6.01
C ARG A 169 2.62 14.44 -5.67
N MET A 170 2.12 15.14 -6.71
CA MET A 170 1.53 16.48 -6.62
C MET A 170 2.49 17.50 -5.97
N ASP A 171 3.79 17.38 -6.27
CA ASP A 171 4.81 18.30 -5.76
C ASP A 171 4.61 19.70 -6.34
N PHE A 172 4.36 20.68 -5.48
CA PHE A 172 4.23 22.07 -5.89
C PHE A 172 5.59 22.61 -6.35
N ILE A 173 5.70 23.02 -7.62
CA ILE A 173 6.92 23.58 -8.20
C ILE A 173 6.94 25.09 -8.08
N LYS A 174 5.89 25.76 -8.59
CA LYS A 174 5.80 27.23 -8.59
C LYS A 174 4.42 27.72 -8.99
N GLU A 175 4.20 29.02 -8.78
CA GLU A 175 3.04 29.74 -9.30
C GLU A 175 3.49 30.84 -10.29
N ILE A 176 2.84 30.91 -11.43
CA ILE A 176 3.09 31.94 -12.46
C ILE A 176 1.74 32.54 -12.86
N SER A 177 1.58 33.84 -12.64
CA SER A 177 0.35 34.58 -13.01
C SER A 177 -0.94 33.94 -12.48
N GLY A 178 -0.92 33.43 -11.25
CA GLY A 178 -2.06 32.74 -10.60
C GLY A 178 -2.25 31.29 -11.00
N ILE A 179 -1.37 30.74 -11.87
CA ILE A 179 -1.39 29.33 -12.28
C ILE A 179 -0.38 28.56 -11.44
N LYS A 180 -0.86 27.58 -10.65
CA LYS A 180 -0.01 26.66 -9.87
C LYS A 180 0.45 25.52 -10.75
N ILE A 181 1.74 25.21 -10.70
CA ILE A 181 2.40 24.14 -11.44
C ILE A 181 2.84 23.06 -10.45
N TYR A 182 2.46 21.82 -10.74
CA TYR A 182 2.80 20.65 -9.92
C TYR A 182 3.56 19.63 -10.77
N ASP A 183 4.47 18.88 -10.15
CA ASP A 183 5.09 17.68 -10.71
C ASP A 183 4.40 16.43 -10.13
N ASP A 184 3.90 15.56 -11.00
CA ASP A 184 3.30 14.30 -10.61
C ASP A 184 3.77 13.17 -11.53
N PHE A 185 4.09 12.01 -10.95
CA PHE A 185 4.54 10.84 -11.68
C PHE A 185 3.38 9.97 -12.19
N ALA A 186 2.13 10.38 -12.00
CA ALA A 186 0.97 9.64 -12.46
C ALA A 186 1.06 9.37 -13.97
N HIS A 187 0.99 8.10 -14.36
CA HIS A 187 1.04 7.63 -15.75
C HIS A 187 -0.01 6.55 -16.05
N HIS A 188 -0.67 6.03 -15.02
CA HIS A 188 -1.79 5.11 -15.15
C HIS A 188 -3.12 5.89 -15.25
N PRO A 189 -4.10 5.48 -16.09
CA PRO A 189 -5.37 6.21 -16.25
C PRO A 189 -6.13 6.48 -14.95
N THR A 190 -6.12 5.55 -14.01
CA THR A 190 -6.76 5.70 -12.69
C THR A 190 -6.04 6.74 -11.83
N ALA A 191 -4.72 6.82 -11.92
CA ALA A 191 -3.93 7.78 -11.16
C ALA A 191 -4.02 9.23 -11.71
N ILE A 192 -4.40 9.39 -13.00
CA ILE A 192 -4.54 10.70 -13.65
C ILE A 192 -5.91 11.31 -13.40
N LYS A 193 -6.95 10.51 -13.12
CA LYS A 193 -8.32 10.96 -12.81
C LYS A 193 -8.42 11.54 -11.41
#